data_753a0a2c38b1c31e6f3cc0e15408c48b
#
_entry.id   753a0a2c38b1c31e6f3cc0e15408c48b
#
_cell.length_a   1.000
_cell.length_b   1.000
_cell.length_c   1.000
_cell.angle_alpha   90.00
_cell.angle_beta   90.00
_cell.angle_gamma   90.00
#
_symmetry.space_group_name_H-M   'P 1'
#
loop_
_entity.id
_entity.type
_entity.pdbx_description
1 polymer ?
#
loop_
_entity_poly.entity_id
_entity_poly.type
_entity_poly.pdbx_seq_one_letter_code
_entity_poly.pdbx_strand_id
1 'polypeptide(L)'
;VNDTAEAAPDSAGHRRIWLAGLLTLALLTPFVGMAQEWNARLQSYWFDAFQRIEPRTVQSLPAVVVEIDENSLKALGQWPWPRTILAELLRDIEKYQPSAIGVDILMPDADRLSPHQLLQRARQQDPVLAERLASLPSNDTDLASAIGAGPVVLGLIGMPDATGRTLRAPPFPVKDADKREGDVGTSPSVLQFGGALPSIDELDRAATGHGLISVNDPAKGVIRNIPLAASFNGTLAPALSIEMLRVAFHAPALHLQTSGPAVHAVSIGDFTAPTEEDGSVRIYYSPHDARRYVSALDVLQGRVDPQRLEGKLVLVGVTGLALTDNQNTPLGESMSGSEIHAQLLENLFDQTWLMRPAWAPRFELVVFLLLGLLLVWATPRWKPRNAALLATASVILPALAAFALFHTQRQLYDAATSGLALLVLFSVLLVLTLAEATRRRKSLERVVLAQRIEAAYIEGELEAAQRIQTGILPRDDSLREEARIEIAATMLPAREVGGDLYDFFHLDADRLLFLIGDVAGKGLSASMFMAISKSLLKSAALNRPEAVISDLMRTANAEVSRDNPEMYFVTVFAAILDLRTGELSYCNAGHDNPYVLSGHGGLARLDQGAGPPLCTVERF
;
A
#
# COMPACT_ATOMS: atom_id res chain seq x y z
N VAL A 1 13.54 -23.06 40.83
CA VAL A 1 13.69 -23.70 39.53
C VAL A 1 13.00 -22.80 38.51
N ASN A 2 13.82 -22.02 37.80
CA ASN A 2 13.39 -21.20 36.68
C ASN A 2 13.04 -22.14 35.51
N ASP A 3 11.80 -22.19 35.12
CA ASP A 3 11.37 -22.60 33.78
C ASP A 3 10.55 -21.46 33.19
N THR A 4 11.27 -20.52 32.55
CA THR A 4 10.67 -19.63 31.55
C THR A 4 10.33 -20.50 30.35
N ALA A 5 9.17 -21.12 30.35
CA ALA A 5 8.55 -21.64 29.15
C ALA A 5 8.29 -20.44 28.22
N GLU A 6 9.24 -20.16 27.33
CA GLU A 6 8.99 -19.36 26.11
C GLU A 6 7.78 -19.99 25.40
N ALA A 7 6.63 -19.39 25.56
CA ALA A 7 5.40 -19.81 24.87
C ALA A 7 5.71 -19.91 23.38
N ALA A 8 5.73 -21.12 22.83
CA ALA A 8 5.92 -21.37 21.42
C ALA A 8 5.01 -20.45 20.61
N PRO A 9 5.51 -19.76 19.57
CA PRO A 9 4.72 -18.80 18.81
C PRO A 9 3.47 -19.53 18.31
N ASP A 10 2.29 -19.00 18.65
CA ASP A 10 1.00 -19.54 18.24
C ASP A 10 0.95 -19.67 16.73
N SER A 11 1.29 -20.84 16.22
CA SER A 11 1.43 -21.17 14.79
C SER A 11 0.12 -20.96 14.03
N ALA A 12 -1.02 -21.04 14.70
CA ALA A 12 -2.35 -20.90 14.12
C ALA A 12 -2.67 -19.44 13.75
N GLY A 13 -2.34 -18.47 14.60
CA GLY A 13 -2.57 -17.05 14.33
C GLY A 13 -1.71 -16.54 13.16
N HIS A 14 -0.42 -16.87 13.16
CA HIS A 14 0.48 -16.54 12.05
C HIS A 14 0.05 -17.19 10.74
N ARG A 15 -0.39 -18.45 10.78
CA ARG A 15 -0.87 -19.19 9.61
C ARG A 15 -2.11 -18.53 8.97
N ARG A 16 -3.04 -18.01 9.79
CA ARG A 16 -4.23 -17.27 9.30
C ARG A 16 -3.84 -15.98 8.59
N ILE A 17 -2.92 -15.19 9.17
CA ILE A 17 -2.43 -13.94 8.56
C ILE A 17 -1.72 -14.25 7.24
N TRP A 18 -0.91 -15.29 7.19
CA TRP A 18 -0.23 -15.74 5.99
C TRP A 18 -1.21 -16.13 4.87
N LEU A 19 -2.19 -16.96 5.19
CA LEU A 19 -3.20 -17.40 4.22
C LEU A 19 -4.00 -16.20 3.69
N ALA A 20 -4.40 -15.28 4.56
CA ALA A 20 -5.09 -14.06 4.15
C ALA A 20 -4.19 -13.16 3.29
N GLY A 21 -2.91 -13.02 3.63
CA GLY A 21 -1.93 -12.28 2.85
C GLY A 21 -1.71 -12.88 1.46
N LEU A 22 -1.54 -14.19 1.36
CA LEU A 22 -1.42 -14.90 0.09
C LEU A 22 -2.69 -14.79 -0.77
N LEU A 23 -3.86 -14.88 -0.15
CA LEU A 23 -5.14 -14.67 -0.84
C LEU A 23 -5.25 -13.25 -1.38
N THR A 24 -4.90 -12.24 -0.56
CA THR A 24 -4.90 -10.84 -0.98
C THR A 24 -3.92 -10.61 -2.12
N LEU A 25 -2.69 -11.17 -2.03
CA LEU A 25 -1.70 -11.08 -3.10
C LEU A 25 -2.22 -11.71 -4.39
N ALA A 26 -2.85 -12.89 -4.31
CA ALA A 26 -3.45 -13.57 -5.46
C ALA A 26 -4.60 -12.75 -6.09
N LEU A 27 -5.43 -12.09 -5.27
CA LEU A 27 -6.50 -11.21 -5.76
C LEU A 27 -5.97 -9.93 -6.41
N LEU A 28 -4.83 -9.40 -5.98
CA LEU A 28 -4.20 -8.21 -6.55
C LEU A 28 -3.37 -8.52 -7.81
N THR A 29 -2.96 -9.78 -8.00
CA THR A 29 -2.16 -10.20 -9.17
C THR A 29 -2.83 -9.88 -10.51
N PRO A 30 -4.12 -10.17 -10.75
CA PRO A 30 -4.80 -9.77 -11.99
C PRO A 30 -4.84 -8.26 -12.18
N PHE A 31 -5.00 -7.49 -11.10
CA PHE A 31 -4.99 -6.02 -11.15
C PHE A 31 -3.66 -5.48 -11.68
N VAL A 32 -2.53 -6.06 -11.26
CA VAL A 32 -1.20 -5.64 -11.73
C VAL A 32 -0.88 -6.20 -13.12
N GLY A 33 -1.27 -7.45 -13.43
CA GLY A 33 -0.84 -8.17 -14.63
C GLY A 33 -1.81 -8.15 -15.81
N MET A 34 -3.13 -8.04 -15.58
CA MET A 34 -4.15 -8.27 -16.61
C MET A 34 -5.11 -7.11 -16.82
N ALA A 35 -5.24 -6.19 -15.88
CA ALA A 35 -6.25 -5.12 -15.95
C ALA A 35 -5.72 -3.88 -16.69
N GLN A 36 -5.48 -3.99 -17.98
CA GLN A 36 -4.93 -2.90 -18.80
C GLN A 36 -5.75 -1.61 -18.78
N GLU A 37 -7.07 -1.68 -18.83
CA GLU A 37 -7.92 -0.47 -18.91
C GLU A 37 -7.92 0.36 -17.60
N TRP A 38 -8.02 -0.29 -16.45
CA TRP A 38 -8.03 0.40 -15.15
C TRP A 38 -6.66 0.98 -14.79
N ASN A 39 -5.60 0.25 -15.15
CA ASN A 39 -4.23 0.66 -14.86
C ASN A 39 -3.70 1.69 -15.86
N ALA A 40 -4.22 1.71 -17.09
CA ALA A 40 -3.75 2.61 -18.14
C ALA A 40 -3.78 4.09 -17.73
N ARG A 41 -4.77 4.52 -16.95
CA ARG A 41 -4.84 5.90 -16.46
C ARG A 41 -3.75 6.18 -15.41
N LEU A 42 -3.61 5.31 -14.40
CA LEU A 42 -2.60 5.48 -13.34
C LEU A 42 -1.19 5.44 -13.93
N GLN A 43 -0.94 4.48 -14.82
CA GLN A 43 0.31 4.35 -15.56
C GLN A 43 0.60 5.60 -16.42
N SER A 44 -0.42 6.12 -17.11
CA SER A 44 -0.27 7.34 -17.91
C SER A 44 0.11 8.54 -17.05
N TYR A 45 -0.57 8.75 -15.89
CA TYR A 45 -0.20 9.81 -14.95
C TYR A 45 1.22 9.64 -14.40
N TRP A 46 1.63 8.40 -14.14
CA TRP A 46 2.97 8.09 -13.68
C TRP A 46 4.04 8.45 -14.71
N PHE A 47 3.84 8.09 -15.97
CA PHE A 47 4.76 8.41 -17.05
C PHE A 47 4.75 9.91 -17.40
N ASP A 48 3.60 10.57 -17.33
CA ASP A 48 3.50 12.03 -17.49
C ASP A 48 4.29 12.76 -16.39
N ALA A 49 4.23 12.25 -15.15
CA ALA A 49 5.00 12.84 -14.05
C ALA A 49 6.50 12.81 -14.32
N PHE A 50 7.03 11.75 -14.93
CA PHE A 50 8.43 11.70 -15.33
C PHE A 50 8.80 12.78 -16.33
N GLN A 51 7.98 12.96 -17.36
CA GLN A 51 8.20 14.01 -18.36
C GLN A 51 8.09 15.43 -17.77
N ARG A 52 7.22 15.64 -16.77
CA ARG A 52 7.11 16.94 -16.08
C ARG A 52 8.31 17.24 -15.19
N ILE A 53 8.88 16.20 -14.54
CA ILE A 53 10.08 16.36 -13.71
C ILE A 53 11.31 16.62 -14.58
N GLU A 54 11.41 15.91 -15.71
CA GLU A 54 12.52 15.99 -16.63
C GLU A 54 11.99 16.02 -18.08
N PRO A 55 11.60 17.19 -18.59
CA PRO A 55 11.21 17.36 -19.99
C PRO A 55 12.41 17.23 -20.90
N ARG A 56 12.16 16.86 -22.17
CA ARG A 56 13.23 16.78 -23.19
C ARG A 56 13.89 18.14 -23.42
N THR A 57 15.19 18.15 -23.49
CA THR A 57 15.96 19.30 -23.97
C THR A 57 16.08 19.24 -25.48
N VAL A 58 15.79 20.35 -26.15
CA VAL A 58 15.91 20.48 -27.63
C VAL A 58 17.38 20.42 -28.01
N GLN A 59 17.77 19.39 -28.79
CA GLN A 59 19.13 19.22 -29.29
C GLN A 59 19.25 19.73 -30.75
N SER A 60 18.33 19.31 -31.61
CA SER A 60 18.27 19.73 -32.99
C SER A 60 16.89 20.33 -33.32
N LEU A 61 16.80 21.09 -34.36
CA LEU A 61 15.57 21.62 -34.92
C LEU A 61 15.47 21.24 -36.41
N PRO A 62 15.24 19.94 -36.72
CA PRO A 62 15.10 19.47 -38.08
C PRO A 62 13.79 19.92 -38.71
N ALA A 63 12.78 20.24 -37.92
CA ALA A 63 11.46 20.68 -38.34
C ALA A 63 11.17 22.11 -37.89
N VAL A 64 10.42 22.84 -38.70
CA VAL A 64 9.95 24.21 -38.44
C VAL A 64 8.46 24.28 -38.78
N VAL A 65 7.69 24.95 -37.93
CA VAL A 65 6.27 25.20 -38.14
C VAL A 65 6.10 26.59 -38.72
N VAL A 66 5.64 26.67 -39.95
CA VAL A 66 5.15 27.92 -40.55
C VAL A 66 3.70 28.09 -40.11
N GLU A 67 3.52 28.99 -39.17
CA GLU A 67 2.23 29.16 -38.49
C GLU A 67 1.38 30.25 -39.11
N ILE A 68 0.12 29.93 -39.39
CA ILE A 68 -0.91 30.92 -39.68
C ILE A 68 -1.39 31.46 -38.33
N ASP A 69 -0.60 32.42 -37.84
CA ASP A 69 -0.74 33.03 -36.52
C ASP A 69 -1.72 34.21 -36.50
N GLU A 70 -1.94 34.79 -35.33
CA GLU A 70 -2.82 35.95 -35.15
C GLU A 70 -2.37 37.18 -35.98
N ASN A 71 -1.07 37.37 -36.17
CA ASN A 71 -0.53 38.46 -36.97
C ASN A 71 -0.85 38.25 -38.46
N SER A 72 -0.72 37.04 -38.93
CA SER A 72 -1.08 36.63 -40.30
C SER A 72 -2.57 36.84 -40.56
N LEU A 73 -3.44 36.45 -39.59
CA LEU A 73 -4.89 36.64 -39.68
C LEU A 73 -5.29 38.12 -39.68
N LYS A 74 -4.64 38.96 -38.89
CA LYS A 74 -4.88 40.41 -38.88
C LYS A 74 -4.48 41.09 -40.18
N ALA A 75 -3.39 40.64 -40.78
CA ALA A 75 -2.85 41.24 -42.00
C ALA A 75 -3.57 40.79 -43.29
N LEU A 76 -3.93 39.50 -43.37
CA LEU A 76 -4.42 38.87 -44.60
C LEU A 76 -5.92 38.52 -44.56
N GLY A 77 -6.57 38.72 -43.39
CA GLY A 77 -7.99 38.46 -43.20
C GLY A 77 -8.27 37.13 -42.48
N GLN A 78 -9.56 36.91 -42.24
CA GLN A 78 -10.02 35.75 -41.47
C GLN A 78 -9.81 34.42 -42.19
N TRP A 79 -9.49 33.40 -41.42
CA TRP A 79 -9.47 32.01 -41.91
C TRP A 79 -10.89 31.48 -42.18
N PRO A 80 -11.13 30.61 -43.18
CA PRO A 80 -10.15 30.07 -44.14
C PRO A 80 -9.79 31.07 -45.27
N TRP A 81 -8.50 31.15 -45.55
CA TRP A 81 -8.00 32.00 -46.63
C TRP A 81 -8.37 31.46 -48.01
N PRO A 82 -8.45 32.33 -49.02
CA PRO A 82 -8.48 31.92 -50.42
C PRO A 82 -7.30 31.01 -50.75
N ARG A 83 -7.52 29.99 -51.55
CA ARG A 83 -6.46 29.04 -51.95
C ARG A 83 -5.26 29.71 -52.62
N THR A 84 -5.46 30.87 -53.25
CA THR A 84 -4.39 31.67 -53.84
C THR A 84 -3.36 32.16 -52.83
N ILE A 85 -3.77 32.52 -51.58
CA ILE A 85 -2.85 32.91 -50.52
C ILE A 85 -2.02 31.72 -50.07
N LEU A 86 -2.65 30.52 -49.93
CA LEU A 86 -1.93 29.31 -49.63
C LEU A 86 -0.96 28.89 -50.72
N ALA A 87 -1.35 29.10 -52.01
CA ALA A 87 -0.48 28.86 -53.14
C ALA A 87 0.75 29.78 -53.14
N GLU A 88 0.55 31.07 -52.84
CA GLU A 88 1.64 32.03 -52.69
C GLU A 88 2.58 31.62 -51.53
N LEU A 89 2.00 31.28 -50.35
CA LEU A 89 2.76 30.82 -49.20
C LEU A 89 3.62 29.59 -49.52
N LEU A 90 3.06 28.59 -50.21
CA LEU A 90 3.83 27.38 -50.58
C LEU A 90 4.96 27.72 -51.57
N ARG A 91 4.69 28.57 -52.58
CA ARG A 91 5.73 29.03 -53.52
C ARG A 91 6.84 29.81 -52.83
N ASP A 92 6.48 30.61 -51.82
CA ASP A 92 7.46 31.40 -51.08
C ASP A 92 8.29 30.52 -50.13
N ILE A 93 7.69 29.49 -49.50
CA ILE A 93 8.43 28.47 -48.74
C ILE A 93 9.40 27.70 -49.64
N GLU A 94 8.95 27.33 -50.85
CA GLU A 94 9.77 26.57 -51.84
C GLU A 94 11.04 27.32 -52.26
N LYS A 95 11.02 28.67 -52.30
CA LYS A 95 12.20 29.48 -52.56
C LYS A 95 13.36 29.25 -51.61
N TYR A 96 13.06 28.78 -50.36
CA TYR A 96 14.04 28.43 -49.33
C TYR A 96 14.56 26.99 -49.45
N GLN A 97 14.11 26.21 -50.41
CA GLN A 97 14.55 24.84 -50.68
C GLN A 97 14.40 23.91 -49.42
N PRO A 98 13.20 23.79 -48.85
CA PRO A 98 12.97 22.84 -47.74
C PRO A 98 13.12 21.39 -48.24
N SER A 99 13.49 20.46 -47.35
CA SER A 99 13.57 19.03 -47.68
C SER A 99 12.19 18.40 -47.95
N ALA A 100 11.15 18.86 -47.24
CA ALA A 100 9.74 18.53 -47.48
C ALA A 100 8.84 19.58 -46.82
N ILE A 101 7.64 19.76 -47.37
CA ILE A 101 6.59 20.64 -46.85
C ILE A 101 5.40 19.79 -46.47
N GLY A 102 5.07 19.69 -45.17
CA GLY A 102 3.85 19.05 -44.71
C GLY A 102 2.74 20.07 -44.47
N VAL A 103 1.59 19.85 -45.07
CA VAL A 103 0.43 20.76 -44.93
C VAL A 103 -0.56 20.10 -43.96
N ASP A 104 -0.58 20.59 -42.71
CA ASP A 104 -1.49 20.17 -41.64
C ASP A 104 -2.81 20.95 -41.74
N ILE A 105 -3.38 20.96 -42.90
CA ILE A 105 -4.63 21.64 -43.24
C ILE A 105 -5.45 20.74 -44.13
N LEU A 106 -6.67 20.42 -43.70
CA LEU A 106 -7.59 19.64 -44.52
C LEU A 106 -8.39 20.51 -45.47
N MET A 107 -8.44 20.09 -46.74
CA MET A 107 -9.12 20.81 -47.82
C MET A 107 -10.10 19.91 -48.59
N PRO A 108 -11.17 19.41 -47.95
CA PRO A 108 -12.09 18.40 -48.54
C PRO A 108 -13.07 19.01 -49.55
N ASP A 109 -13.24 20.32 -49.52
CA ASP A 109 -14.18 21.05 -50.37
C ASP A 109 -13.45 22.05 -51.24
N ALA A 110 -14.04 22.40 -52.39
CA ALA A 110 -13.54 23.44 -53.28
C ALA A 110 -13.57 24.83 -52.62
N ASP A 111 -12.64 25.71 -53.01
CA ASP A 111 -12.54 27.05 -52.45
C ASP A 111 -13.80 27.87 -52.74
N ARG A 112 -14.49 28.32 -51.69
CA ARG A 112 -15.73 29.11 -51.75
C ARG A 112 -15.54 30.45 -52.45
N LEU A 113 -14.31 30.98 -52.48
CA LEU A 113 -13.94 32.24 -53.10
C LEU A 113 -13.39 32.05 -54.51
N SER A 114 -13.35 30.83 -55.02
CA SER A 114 -12.94 30.53 -56.36
C SER A 114 -13.90 31.17 -57.36
N PRO A 115 -13.41 31.79 -58.49
CA PRO A 115 -14.24 32.37 -59.53
C PRO A 115 -15.35 31.44 -60.02
N HIS A 116 -15.08 30.15 -60.11
CA HIS A 116 -16.05 29.13 -60.53
C HIS A 116 -17.21 28.94 -59.52
N GLN A 117 -17.00 29.12 -58.23
CA GLN A 117 -18.07 29.06 -57.22
C GLN A 117 -18.96 30.31 -57.24
N LEU A 118 -18.38 31.45 -57.59
CA LEU A 118 -19.10 32.72 -57.76
C LEU A 118 -19.89 32.78 -59.10
N LEU A 119 -19.46 32.00 -60.06
CA LEU A 119 -20.04 31.94 -61.40
C LEU A 119 -21.55 31.61 -61.38
N GLN A 120 -21.98 30.68 -60.57
CA GLN A 120 -23.39 30.28 -60.46
C GLN A 120 -24.28 31.45 -60.02
N ARG A 121 -23.80 32.25 -59.04
CA ARG A 121 -24.52 33.43 -58.55
C ARG A 121 -24.48 34.54 -59.57
N ALA A 122 -23.33 34.76 -60.21
CA ALA A 122 -23.15 35.78 -61.23
C ALA A 122 -24.05 35.54 -62.50
N ARG A 123 -24.21 34.30 -62.95
CA ARG A 123 -25.07 33.93 -64.09
C ARG A 123 -26.53 34.39 -63.93
N GLN A 124 -27.02 34.49 -62.68
CA GLN A 124 -28.38 34.91 -62.40
C GLN A 124 -28.54 36.41 -62.27
N GLN A 125 -27.46 37.16 -62.02
CA GLN A 125 -27.50 38.60 -61.73
C GLN A 125 -26.83 39.47 -62.80
N ASP A 126 -25.70 39.03 -63.37
CA ASP A 126 -24.91 39.74 -64.32
C ASP A 126 -24.19 38.76 -65.29
N PRO A 127 -24.72 38.59 -66.56
CA PRO A 127 -24.11 37.69 -67.54
C PRO A 127 -22.69 38.09 -67.95
N VAL A 128 -22.38 39.40 -67.96
CA VAL A 128 -21.05 39.91 -68.37
C VAL A 128 -20.02 39.58 -67.28
N LEU A 129 -20.38 39.73 -66.01
CA LEU A 129 -19.55 39.31 -64.90
C LEU A 129 -19.33 37.77 -64.90
N ALA A 130 -20.38 37.01 -65.23
CA ALA A 130 -20.28 35.55 -65.33
C ALA A 130 -19.28 35.13 -66.45
N GLU A 131 -19.26 35.77 -67.59
CA GLU A 131 -18.31 35.46 -68.64
C GLU A 131 -16.86 35.78 -68.23
N ARG A 132 -16.63 36.90 -67.56
CA ARG A 132 -15.32 37.25 -66.98
C ARG A 132 -14.87 36.27 -65.91
N LEU A 133 -15.75 35.85 -64.99
CA LEU A 133 -15.44 34.88 -63.98
C LEU A 133 -15.13 33.49 -64.57
N ALA A 134 -15.80 33.13 -65.70
CA ALA A 134 -15.55 31.86 -66.36
C ALA A 134 -14.16 31.79 -67.03
N SER A 135 -13.56 32.94 -67.37
CA SER A 135 -12.22 33.00 -67.96
C SER A 135 -11.08 33.01 -66.98
N LEU A 136 -11.38 33.16 -65.65
CA LEU A 136 -10.36 33.13 -64.61
C LEU A 136 -10.05 31.70 -64.21
N PRO A 137 -8.76 31.37 -63.86
CA PRO A 137 -8.41 30.08 -63.32
C PRO A 137 -9.09 29.85 -61.95
N SER A 138 -9.33 28.58 -61.62
CA SER A 138 -9.80 28.21 -60.29
C SER A 138 -8.68 28.45 -59.25
N ASN A 139 -9.05 28.92 -58.02
CA ASN A 139 -8.11 29.06 -56.95
C ASN A 139 -7.53 27.69 -56.54
N ASP A 140 -8.33 26.62 -56.68
CA ASP A 140 -7.88 25.25 -56.40
C ASP A 140 -6.83 24.78 -57.39
N THR A 141 -6.97 25.17 -58.71
CA THR A 141 -5.97 24.89 -59.74
C THR A 141 -4.66 25.65 -59.51
N ASP A 142 -4.73 26.89 -59.02
CA ASP A 142 -3.55 27.66 -58.63
C ASP A 142 -2.78 27.01 -57.49
N LEU A 143 -3.53 26.58 -56.44
CA LEU A 143 -2.94 25.85 -55.32
C LEU A 143 -2.39 24.49 -55.77
N ALA A 144 -3.09 23.75 -56.62
CA ALA A 144 -2.60 22.47 -57.15
C ALA A 144 -1.27 22.63 -57.89
N SER A 145 -1.16 23.73 -58.69
CA SER A 145 0.09 24.08 -59.36
C SER A 145 1.24 24.36 -58.38
N ALA A 146 0.97 25.08 -57.30
CA ALA A 146 1.98 25.34 -56.25
C ALA A 146 2.38 24.06 -55.53
N ILE A 147 1.42 23.18 -55.17
CA ILE A 147 1.67 21.88 -54.55
C ILE A 147 2.54 20.98 -55.45
N GLY A 148 2.24 20.92 -56.75
CA GLY A 148 2.96 20.09 -57.70
C GLY A 148 4.37 20.58 -58.05
N ALA A 149 4.73 21.81 -57.69
CA ALA A 149 6.04 22.40 -57.95
C ALA A 149 7.09 21.99 -56.91
N GLY A 150 6.67 21.55 -55.68
CA GLY A 150 7.57 21.25 -54.56
C GLY A 150 7.35 19.89 -53.89
N PRO A 151 8.15 19.57 -52.89
CA PRO A 151 8.05 18.31 -52.15
C PRO A 151 6.92 18.38 -51.08
N VAL A 152 5.68 18.60 -51.56
CA VAL A 152 4.53 18.85 -50.68
C VAL A 152 3.80 17.56 -50.33
N VAL A 153 3.58 17.36 -49.03
CA VAL A 153 2.81 16.27 -48.41
C VAL A 153 1.52 16.86 -47.83
N LEU A 154 0.37 16.36 -48.29
CA LEU A 154 -0.93 16.80 -47.79
C LEU A 154 -1.41 15.94 -46.61
N GLY A 155 -2.02 16.60 -45.65
CA GLY A 155 -2.70 15.95 -44.52
C GLY A 155 -3.99 15.26 -44.94
N LEU A 156 -4.28 14.13 -44.31
CA LEU A 156 -5.56 13.41 -44.39
C LEU A 156 -6.06 13.05 -43.00
N ILE A 157 -7.38 12.88 -42.84
CA ILE A 157 -8.03 12.49 -41.60
C ILE A 157 -8.62 11.09 -41.72
N GLY A 158 -8.47 10.29 -40.67
CA GLY A 158 -9.14 8.99 -40.54
C GLY A 158 -10.61 9.15 -40.14
N MET A 159 -11.49 8.43 -40.82
CA MET A 159 -12.93 8.42 -40.56
C MET A 159 -13.36 7.04 -40.07
N PRO A 160 -14.29 6.97 -39.09
CA PRO A 160 -14.81 5.68 -38.61
C PRO A 160 -15.48 4.88 -39.71
N ASP A 161 -16.20 5.55 -40.60
CA ASP A 161 -16.97 4.96 -41.69
C ASP A 161 -16.28 5.12 -43.06
N ALA A 162 -16.65 4.27 -44.00
CA ALA A 162 -16.14 4.36 -45.36
C ALA A 162 -16.61 5.66 -46.03
N THR A 163 -15.66 6.42 -46.59
CA THR A 163 -15.92 7.73 -47.23
C THR A 163 -16.21 7.63 -48.73
N GLY A 164 -16.03 6.46 -49.33
CA GLY A 164 -16.11 6.24 -50.76
C GLY A 164 -15.01 6.92 -51.59
N ARG A 165 -14.05 7.60 -50.95
CA ARG A 165 -12.88 8.21 -51.61
C ARG A 165 -11.71 7.25 -51.63
N THR A 166 -10.97 7.21 -52.72
CA THR A 166 -9.79 6.36 -52.87
C THR A 166 -8.59 7.03 -52.21
N LEU A 167 -7.96 6.31 -51.27
CA LEU A 167 -6.74 6.75 -50.63
C LEU A 167 -5.54 6.57 -51.59
N ARG A 168 -4.76 7.63 -51.78
CA ARG A 168 -3.44 7.56 -52.40
C ARG A 168 -2.39 7.44 -51.30
N ALA A 169 -1.84 6.26 -51.15
CA ALA A 169 -0.78 5.98 -50.18
C ALA A 169 0.49 5.50 -50.91
N PRO A 170 1.68 5.80 -50.39
CA PRO A 170 2.91 5.25 -50.94
C PRO A 170 2.94 3.72 -50.75
N PRO A 171 3.79 3.00 -51.52
CA PRO A 171 4.02 1.60 -51.23
C PRO A 171 4.49 1.40 -49.77
N PHE A 172 3.72 0.58 -49.04
CA PHE A 172 3.98 0.34 -47.63
C PHE A 172 3.97 -1.19 -47.33
N PRO A 173 4.94 -1.94 -47.87
CA PRO A 173 5.02 -3.39 -47.67
C PRO A 173 5.27 -3.73 -46.21
N VAL A 174 4.58 -4.78 -45.75
CA VAL A 174 4.77 -5.37 -44.45
C VAL A 174 5.85 -6.44 -44.52
N LYS A 175 6.91 -6.32 -43.73
CA LYS A 175 7.95 -7.32 -43.54
C LYS A 175 7.74 -8.03 -42.20
N ASP A 176 7.14 -9.21 -42.25
CA ASP A 176 6.89 -10.03 -41.07
C ASP A 176 8.07 -10.97 -40.80
N ALA A 177 8.71 -10.82 -39.64
CA ALA A 177 9.88 -11.61 -39.26
C ALA A 177 9.56 -13.10 -39.03
N ASP A 178 8.30 -13.39 -38.65
CA ASP A 178 7.85 -14.76 -38.32
C ASP A 178 7.24 -15.49 -39.54
N LYS A 179 7.07 -14.80 -40.65
CA LYS A 179 6.41 -15.32 -41.84
C LYS A 179 7.31 -16.26 -42.59
N ARG A 180 6.83 -17.51 -42.84
CA ARG A 180 7.43 -18.44 -43.75
C ARG A 180 6.87 -18.24 -45.17
N GLU A 181 7.66 -18.60 -46.17
CA GLU A 181 7.26 -18.52 -47.58
C GLU A 181 6.00 -19.38 -47.81
N GLY A 182 4.87 -18.75 -48.14
CA GLY A 182 3.55 -19.37 -48.33
C GLY A 182 2.51 -19.13 -47.27
N ASP A 183 2.84 -18.47 -46.13
CA ASP A 183 1.88 -18.16 -45.09
C ASP A 183 0.99 -16.94 -45.45
N VAL A 184 -0.30 -16.98 -45.10
CA VAL A 184 -1.20 -15.84 -45.17
C VAL A 184 -0.78 -14.86 -44.07
N GLY A 185 -0.35 -13.64 -44.46
CA GLY A 185 0.10 -12.63 -43.50
C GLY A 185 -1.02 -12.24 -42.55
N THR A 186 -0.69 -12.10 -41.28
CA THR A 186 -1.58 -11.50 -40.28
C THR A 186 -1.67 -10.00 -40.51
N SER A 187 -2.86 -9.40 -40.33
CA SER A 187 -3.00 -7.96 -40.38
C SER A 187 -2.26 -7.32 -39.21
N PRO A 188 -1.41 -6.30 -39.44
CA PRO A 188 -0.71 -5.62 -38.37
C PRO A 188 -1.67 -4.91 -37.41
N SER A 189 -1.32 -4.87 -36.14
CA SER A 189 -2.05 -4.16 -35.07
C SER A 189 -1.80 -2.66 -35.13
N VAL A 190 -2.19 -2.01 -36.23
CA VAL A 190 -2.14 -0.55 -36.35
C VAL A 190 -3.54 0.05 -36.16
N LEU A 191 -3.59 1.37 -35.93
CA LEU A 191 -4.85 2.11 -35.84
C LEU A 191 -5.69 1.89 -37.10
N GLN A 192 -6.96 1.52 -36.91
CA GLN A 192 -7.86 1.15 -38.00
C GLN A 192 -8.91 2.23 -38.22
N PHE A 193 -9.14 2.62 -39.48
CA PHE A 193 -10.21 3.49 -39.90
C PHE A 193 -11.05 2.84 -41.02
N GLY A 194 -12.35 3.14 -41.03
CA GLY A 194 -13.25 2.69 -42.09
C GLY A 194 -13.02 3.40 -43.44
N GLY A 195 -12.44 4.61 -43.39
CA GLY A 195 -12.14 5.38 -44.60
C GLY A 195 -11.21 6.57 -44.31
N ALA A 196 -10.73 7.21 -45.37
CA ALA A 196 -9.95 8.42 -45.29
C ALA A 196 -10.75 9.62 -45.85
N LEU A 197 -10.51 10.80 -45.29
CA LEU A 197 -10.97 12.08 -45.84
C LEU A 197 -9.73 12.84 -46.30
N PRO A 198 -9.35 12.70 -47.61
CA PRO A 198 -8.28 13.49 -48.23
C PRO A 198 -8.76 14.87 -48.63
N SER A 199 -7.89 15.72 -49.18
CA SER A 199 -8.21 16.93 -49.86
C SER A 199 -9.03 16.66 -51.17
N ILE A 200 -9.49 17.71 -51.87
CA ILE A 200 -10.15 17.52 -53.18
C ILE A 200 -9.19 16.86 -54.17
N ASP A 201 -9.75 16.10 -55.11
CA ASP A 201 -9.00 15.27 -56.06
C ASP A 201 -7.91 16.03 -56.85
N GLU A 202 -8.12 17.32 -57.11
CA GLU A 202 -7.18 18.15 -57.85
C GLU A 202 -5.91 18.42 -57.06
N LEU A 203 -6.05 18.76 -55.75
CA LEU A 203 -4.94 18.98 -54.83
C LEU A 203 -4.26 17.64 -54.49
N ASP A 204 -5.08 16.60 -54.27
CA ASP A 204 -4.61 15.27 -53.90
C ASP A 204 -3.73 14.65 -55.00
N ARG A 205 -4.06 14.90 -56.31
CA ARG A 205 -3.23 14.42 -57.43
C ARG A 205 -1.92 15.20 -57.58
N ALA A 206 -1.89 16.46 -57.17
CA ALA A 206 -0.70 17.30 -57.28
C ALA A 206 0.33 17.01 -56.20
N ALA A 207 -0.09 16.49 -55.06
CA ALA A 207 0.79 16.24 -53.91
C ALA A 207 1.81 15.11 -54.16
N THR A 208 3.02 15.28 -53.64
CA THR A 208 4.09 14.27 -53.65
C THR A 208 3.79 13.10 -52.69
N GLY A 209 3.01 13.35 -51.66
CA GLY A 209 2.61 12.33 -50.68
C GLY A 209 1.43 12.75 -49.81
N HIS A 210 0.92 11.79 -49.04
CA HIS A 210 -0.21 11.97 -48.13
C HIS A 210 0.08 11.30 -46.80
N GLY A 211 -0.25 12.01 -45.70
CA GLY A 211 -0.04 11.48 -44.37
C GLY A 211 -1.16 11.83 -43.40
N LEU A 212 -1.40 10.92 -42.44
CA LEU A 212 -2.37 11.09 -41.37
C LEU A 212 -1.96 12.25 -40.48
N ILE A 213 -2.87 13.24 -40.31
CA ILE A 213 -2.71 14.37 -39.37
C ILE A 213 -3.41 14.11 -38.06
N SER A 214 -4.33 13.15 -37.97
CA SER A 214 -5.02 12.83 -36.74
C SER A 214 -4.05 12.19 -35.74
N VAL A 215 -3.69 12.95 -34.73
CA VAL A 215 -2.84 12.50 -33.63
C VAL A 215 -3.67 11.96 -32.46
N ASN A 216 -5.00 12.00 -32.61
CA ASN A 216 -5.93 11.74 -31.49
C ASN A 216 -6.52 10.34 -31.49
N ASP A 217 -6.45 9.73 -30.30
CA ASP A 217 -7.51 8.86 -29.80
C ASP A 217 -8.50 9.77 -29.02
N PRO A 218 -9.74 10.02 -29.54
CA PRO A 218 -10.69 10.94 -28.92
C PRO A 218 -11.03 10.59 -27.46
N ALA A 219 -10.76 9.35 -27.05
CA ALA A 219 -11.05 8.86 -25.71
C ALA A 219 -10.00 9.25 -24.65
N LYS A 220 -8.79 9.71 -25.03
CA LYS A 220 -7.66 9.83 -24.10
C LYS A 220 -7.32 11.27 -23.68
N GLY A 221 -7.77 12.29 -24.35
CA GLY A 221 -7.66 13.71 -23.95
C GLY A 221 -6.24 14.30 -23.81
N VAL A 222 -5.19 13.47 -23.79
CA VAL A 222 -3.77 13.86 -23.73
C VAL A 222 -3.00 13.03 -24.74
N ILE A 223 -2.28 13.69 -25.65
CA ILE A 223 -1.49 13.03 -26.70
C ILE A 223 -0.16 12.57 -26.14
N ARG A 224 0.02 11.28 -26.07
CA ARG A 224 1.26 10.63 -25.60
C ARG A 224 1.99 9.90 -26.72
N ASN A 225 1.21 9.28 -27.60
CA ASN A 225 1.69 8.46 -28.70
C ASN A 225 1.17 9.01 -30.01
N ILE A 226 1.96 8.89 -31.07
CA ILE A 226 1.53 9.14 -32.47
C ILE A 226 1.67 7.83 -33.25
N PRO A 227 0.61 7.37 -33.91
CA PRO A 227 0.71 6.23 -34.79
C PRO A 227 1.59 6.62 -36.02
N LEU A 228 2.67 5.84 -36.26
CA LEU A 228 3.51 6.08 -37.45
C LEU A 228 2.85 5.55 -38.73
N ALA A 229 1.94 4.58 -38.58
CA ALA A 229 1.15 4.00 -39.66
C ALA A 229 -0.29 3.77 -39.19
N ALA A 230 -1.24 3.88 -40.09
CA ALA A 230 -2.64 3.52 -39.88
C ALA A 230 -3.18 2.73 -41.06
N SER A 231 -4.23 1.95 -40.86
CA SER A 231 -4.93 1.20 -41.89
C SER A 231 -6.28 1.85 -42.20
N PHE A 232 -6.53 2.08 -43.45
CA PHE A 232 -7.77 2.63 -44.00
C PHE A 232 -8.43 1.57 -44.89
N ASN A 233 -9.39 0.88 -44.36
CA ASN A 233 -10.06 -0.24 -45.03
C ASN A 233 -9.04 -1.23 -45.67
N GLY A 234 -7.99 -1.58 -44.92
CA GLY A 234 -6.95 -2.52 -45.31
C GLY A 234 -5.77 -1.89 -46.11
N THR A 235 -5.83 -0.62 -46.48
CA THR A 235 -4.71 0.10 -47.10
C THR A 235 -3.91 0.83 -46.02
N LEU A 236 -2.59 0.55 -45.93
CA LEU A 236 -1.72 1.26 -45.01
C LEU A 236 -1.35 2.63 -45.50
N ALA A 237 -1.37 3.62 -44.62
CA ALA A 237 -0.84 4.95 -44.87
C ALA A 237 -0.01 5.44 -43.66
N PRO A 238 1.04 6.25 -43.91
CA PRO A 238 1.89 6.81 -42.86
C PRO A 238 1.26 8.01 -42.17
N ALA A 239 1.79 8.36 -40.99
CA ALA A 239 1.59 9.69 -40.41
C ALA A 239 2.22 10.78 -41.29
N LEU A 240 1.71 12.03 -41.17
CA LEU A 240 2.22 13.19 -41.93
C LEU A 240 3.74 13.34 -41.81
N SER A 241 4.27 13.29 -40.59
CA SER A 241 5.70 13.39 -40.30
C SER A 241 6.53 12.25 -40.94
N ILE A 242 5.99 11.02 -41.00
CA ILE A 242 6.67 9.86 -41.59
C ILE A 242 6.70 10.00 -43.13
N GLU A 243 5.61 10.44 -43.72
CA GLU A 243 5.58 10.68 -45.16
C GLU A 243 6.51 11.83 -45.57
N MET A 244 6.58 12.91 -44.76
CA MET A 244 7.55 13.99 -44.97
C MET A 244 9.00 13.45 -44.96
N LEU A 245 9.34 12.53 -44.07
CA LEU A 245 10.66 11.88 -44.04
C LEU A 245 10.89 11.03 -45.28
N ARG A 246 9.86 10.30 -45.75
CA ARG A 246 9.96 9.50 -46.98
C ARG A 246 10.29 10.40 -48.19
N VAL A 247 9.56 11.52 -48.30
CA VAL A 247 9.76 12.52 -49.39
C VAL A 247 11.16 13.16 -49.26
N ALA A 248 11.55 13.60 -48.08
CA ALA A 248 12.85 14.25 -47.84
C ALA A 248 14.04 13.31 -48.13
N PHE A 249 13.91 12.01 -47.84
CA PHE A 249 14.93 11.01 -48.13
C PHE A 249 14.83 10.43 -49.55
N HIS A 250 13.89 10.90 -50.36
CA HIS A 250 13.60 10.37 -51.69
C HIS A 250 13.40 8.84 -51.69
N ALA A 251 12.86 8.31 -50.59
CA ALA A 251 12.65 6.88 -50.47
C ALA A 251 11.44 6.41 -51.30
N PRO A 252 11.58 5.32 -52.07
CA PRO A 252 10.51 4.84 -52.95
C PRO A 252 9.34 4.20 -52.19
N ALA A 253 9.61 3.68 -50.96
CA ALA A 253 8.63 2.98 -50.16
C ALA A 253 8.94 3.13 -48.67
N LEU A 254 7.92 2.89 -47.85
CA LEU A 254 8.02 2.67 -46.41
C LEU A 254 7.95 1.16 -46.13
N HIS A 255 8.54 0.69 -45.08
CA HIS A 255 8.45 -0.72 -44.67
C HIS A 255 7.94 -0.82 -43.25
N LEU A 256 6.88 -1.62 -43.02
CA LEU A 256 6.37 -1.95 -41.69
C LEU A 256 7.00 -3.27 -41.26
N GLN A 257 7.79 -3.26 -40.18
CA GLN A 257 8.40 -4.46 -39.62
C GLN A 257 7.48 -5.02 -38.53
N THR A 258 7.08 -6.29 -38.68
CA THR A 258 6.15 -6.96 -37.76
C THR A 258 6.69 -8.31 -37.31
N SER A 259 6.13 -8.84 -36.20
CA SER A 259 6.26 -10.21 -35.74
C SER A 259 4.83 -10.68 -35.41
N GLY A 260 4.24 -11.43 -36.32
CA GLY A 260 2.81 -11.67 -36.32
C GLY A 260 2.01 -10.35 -36.44
N PRO A 261 1.04 -10.10 -35.54
CA PRO A 261 0.27 -8.84 -35.58
C PRO A 261 1.02 -7.64 -34.98
N ALA A 262 2.02 -7.86 -34.11
CA ALA A 262 2.75 -6.81 -33.42
C ALA A 262 3.68 -6.05 -34.36
N VAL A 263 3.61 -4.72 -34.35
CA VAL A 263 4.51 -3.84 -35.09
C VAL A 263 5.74 -3.55 -34.22
N HIS A 264 6.92 -3.55 -34.82
CA HIS A 264 8.16 -3.28 -34.11
C HIS A 264 8.89 -2.04 -34.60
N ALA A 265 8.74 -1.72 -35.88
CA ALA A 265 9.37 -0.54 -36.46
C ALA A 265 8.73 -0.12 -37.80
N VAL A 266 8.92 1.15 -38.16
CA VAL A 266 8.73 1.68 -39.50
C VAL A 266 10.10 2.07 -40.05
N SER A 267 10.46 1.53 -41.23
CA SER A 267 11.74 1.83 -41.89
C SER A 267 11.53 2.67 -43.13
N ILE A 268 12.42 3.63 -43.36
CA ILE A 268 12.46 4.59 -44.48
C ILE A 268 13.89 4.60 -45.03
N GLY A 269 14.14 3.85 -46.11
CA GLY A 269 15.53 3.62 -46.54
C GLY A 269 16.36 2.96 -45.43
N ASP A 270 17.46 3.62 -45.06
CA ASP A 270 18.34 3.15 -43.96
C ASP A 270 17.89 3.60 -42.56
N PHE A 271 16.91 4.50 -42.48
CA PHE A 271 16.37 4.99 -41.23
C PHE A 271 15.30 4.03 -40.70
N THR A 272 15.37 3.72 -39.41
CA THR A 272 14.37 2.88 -38.76
C THR A 272 13.91 3.52 -37.46
N ALA A 273 12.60 3.75 -37.36
CA ALA A 273 11.90 4.24 -36.17
C ALA A 273 11.27 3.06 -35.44
N PRO A 274 11.73 2.69 -34.24
CA PRO A 274 11.09 1.65 -33.45
C PRO A 274 9.73 2.13 -32.95
N THR A 275 8.77 1.19 -32.80
CA THR A 275 7.40 1.48 -32.37
C THR A 275 6.98 0.64 -31.17
N GLU A 276 5.90 1.03 -30.51
CA GLU A 276 5.12 0.13 -29.66
C GLU A 276 4.40 -0.90 -30.55
N GLU A 277 3.83 -1.98 -29.95
CA GLU A 277 3.21 -3.10 -30.68
C GLU A 277 2.03 -2.68 -31.58
N ASP A 278 1.46 -1.51 -31.34
CA ASP A 278 0.38 -0.90 -32.12
C ASP A 278 0.88 0.01 -33.28
N GLY A 279 2.17 0.05 -33.53
CA GLY A 279 2.78 0.90 -34.57
C GLY A 279 2.87 2.37 -34.19
N SER A 280 2.67 2.73 -32.93
CA SER A 280 2.82 4.11 -32.43
C SER A 280 4.19 4.35 -31.81
N VAL A 281 4.60 5.63 -31.73
CA VAL A 281 5.78 6.10 -31.00
C VAL A 281 5.33 7.01 -29.86
N ARG A 282 5.88 6.80 -28.71
CA ARG A 282 5.66 7.66 -27.55
C ARG A 282 6.62 8.83 -27.57
N ILE A 283 6.06 10.03 -27.63
CA ILE A 283 6.83 11.27 -27.71
C ILE A 283 7.42 11.62 -26.35
N TYR A 284 8.70 11.97 -26.34
CA TYR A 284 9.34 12.67 -25.23
C TYR A 284 9.26 14.17 -25.50
N TYR A 285 8.33 14.83 -24.83
CA TYR A 285 8.00 16.22 -25.07
C TYR A 285 9.04 17.18 -24.48
N SER A 286 9.34 18.24 -25.23
CA SER A 286 10.01 19.44 -24.72
C SER A 286 9.00 20.56 -24.52
N PRO A 287 9.27 21.53 -23.63
CA PRO A 287 8.45 22.73 -23.52
C PRO A 287 8.34 23.49 -24.84
N HIS A 288 7.33 24.35 -24.91
CA HIS A 288 7.16 25.25 -26.09
C HIS A 288 8.45 26.03 -26.34
N ASP A 289 8.89 26.02 -27.60
CA ASP A 289 10.11 26.74 -28.07
C ASP A 289 9.81 27.59 -29.29
N ALA A 290 9.86 28.91 -29.13
CA ALA A 290 9.59 29.86 -30.19
C ALA A 290 10.52 29.68 -31.41
N ARG A 291 11.66 29.02 -31.27
CA ARG A 291 12.57 28.73 -32.40
C ARG A 291 11.98 27.74 -33.41
N ARG A 292 10.95 26.96 -33.02
CA ARG A 292 10.23 26.06 -33.93
C ARG A 292 9.33 26.81 -34.91
N TYR A 293 9.00 28.07 -34.65
CA TYR A 293 7.93 28.76 -35.35
C TYR A 293 8.45 29.89 -36.24
N VAL A 294 7.80 30.02 -37.36
CA VAL A 294 7.96 31.13 -38.29
C VAL A 294 6.57 31.59 -38.71
N SER A 295 6.27 32.89 -38.62
CA SER A 295 4.97 33.41 -39.03
C SER A 295 4.79 33.28 -40.56
N ALA A 296 3.63 32.82 -40.99
CA ALA A 296 3.26 32.79 -42.42
C ALA A 296 3.35 34.18 -43.08
N LEU A 297 3.01 35.24 -42.32
CA LEU A 297 3.15 36.63 -42.78
C LEU A 297 4.62 36.99 -43.08
N ASP A 298 5.57 36.55 -42.26
CA ASP A 298 6.99 36.82 -42.44
C ASP A 298 7.55 36.11 -43.68
N VAL A 299 7.04 34.88 -43.96
CA VAL A 299 7.38 34.14 -45.18
C VAL A 299 6.88 34.90 -46.40
N LEU A 300 5.60 35.28 -46.44
CA LEU A 300 4.97 36.01 -47.55
C LEU A 300 5.60 37.39 -47.77
N GLN A 301 6.18 38.01 -46.77
CA GLN A 301 6.87 39.30 -46.86
C GLN A 301 8.38 39.18 -47.11
N GLY A 302 8.90 37.94 -47.22
CA GLY A 302 10.32 37.69 -47.45
C GLY A 302 11.24 38.14 -46.31
N ARG A 303 10.73 38.15 -45.08
CA ARG A 303 11.46 38.58 -43.87
C ARG A 303 12.15 37.47 -43.11
N VAL A 304 12.02 36.23 -43.58
CA VAL A 304 12.58 35.05 -42.88
C VAL A 304 14.05 34.88 -43.24
N ASP A 305 14.87 34.63 -42.24
CA ASP A 305 16.25 34.19 -42.46
C ASP A 305 16.25 32.83 -43.21
N PRO A 306 16.90 32.73 -44.37
CA PRO A 306 16.94 31.50 -45.15
C PRO A 306 17.38 30.25 -44.34
N GLN A 307 18.31 30.38 -43.42
CA GLN A 307 18.80 29.29 -42.56
C GLN A 307 17.69 28.66 -41.71
N ARG A 308 16.59 29.37 -41.51
CA ARG A 308 15.45 28.87 -40.75
C ARG A 308 14.64 27.80 -41.49
N LEU A 309 14.61 27.84 -42.82
CA LEU A 309 13.78 26.96 -43.66
C LEU A 309 14.61 26.09 -44.62
N GLU A 310 15.82 26.49 -45.00
CA GLU A 310 16.69 25.77 -45.91
C GLU A 310 17.04 24.37 -45.38
N GLY A 311 16.75 23.34 -46.18
CA GLY A 311 16.99 21.94 -45.83
C GLY A 311 16.16 21.41 -44.65
N LYS A 312 15.18 22.17 -44.15
CA LYS A 312 14.32 21.77 -43.04
C LYS A 312 13.08 21.04 -43.52
N LEU A 313 12.44 20.32 -42.57
CA LEU A 313 11.09 19.81 -42.73
C LEU A 313 10.11 20.89 -42.30
N VAL A 314 9.39 21.48 -43.24
CA VAL A 314 8.50 22.60 -42.97
C VAL A 314 7.07 22.11 -42.79
N LEU A 315 6.46 22.35 -41.64
CA LEU A 315 5.06 22.05 -41.35
C LEU A 315 4.24 23.34 -41.47
N VAL A 316 3.21 23.35 -42.30
CA VAL A 316 2.29 24.50 -42.44
C VAL A 316 1.02 24.19 -41.68
N GLY A 317 0.70 24.99 -40.67
CA GLY A 317 -0.47 24.77 -39.83
C GLY A 317 -1.10 26.07 -39.34
N VAL A 318 -2.34 25.98 -38.86
CA VAL A 318 -3.09 27.11 -38.30
C VAL A 318 -2.93 27.10 -36.79
N THR A 319 -2.44 28.20 -36.22
CA THR A 319 -2.20 28.33 -34.77
C THR A 319 -2.97 29.50 -34.12
N GLY A 320 -3.75 30.26 -34.88
CA GLY A 320 -4.54 31.39 -34.37
C GLY A 320 -5.56 30.98 -33.30
N LEU A 321 -5.68 31.79 -32.26
CA LEU A 321 -6.35 31.50 -30.96
C LEU A 321 -7.77 30.93 -31.02
N ALA A 322 -8.54 31.10 -32.07
CA ALA A 322 -9.92 30.58 -32.17
C ALA A 322 -10.06 29.41 -33.16
N LEU A 323 -8.96 28.99 -33.78
CA LEU A 323 -8.97 28.10 -34.95
C LEU A 323 -8.17 26.82 -34.73
N THR A 324 -7.49 26.72 -33.58
CA THR A 324 -6.61 25.58 -33.29
C THR A 324 -7.35 24.42 -32.61
N ASP A 325 -7.16 23.23 -33.15
CA ASP A 325 -7.37 21.96 -32.43
C ASP A 325 -6.16 21.73 -31.49
N ASN A 326 -6.14 22.56 -30.42
CA ASN A 326 -5.08 22.45 -29.43
C ASN A 326 -5.22 21.18 -28.62
N GLN A 327 -4.18 20.41 -28.59
CA GLN A 327 -4.10 19.12 -27.92
C GLN A 327 -3.30 19.20 -26.61
N ASN A 328 -3.79 18.59 -25.57
CA ASN A 328 -3.05 18.52 -24.30
C ASN A 328 -1.90 17.53 -24.39
N THR A 329 -0.76 17.90 -23.83
CA THR A 329 0.43 17.07 -23.76
C THR A 329 0.71 16.58 -22.33
N PRO A 330 1.57 15.57 -22.12
CA PRO A 330 2.02 15.13 -20.80
C PRO A 330 2.61 16.24 -19.92
N LEU A 331 3.18 17.30 -20.52
CA LEU A 331 3.72 18.44 -19.79
C LEU A 331 2.64 19.33 -19.17
N GLY A 332 1.38 19.15 -19.57
CA GLY A 332 0.26 20.01 -19.17
C GLY A 332 0.13 21.26 -20.03
N GLU A 333 0.93 21.37 -21.10
CA GLU A 333 0.84 22.42 -22.10
C GLU A 333 -0.10 21.99 -23.22
N SER A 334 -0.77 22.97 -23.82
CA SER A 334 -1.61 22.78 -25.00
C SER A 334 -0.81 23.16 -26.26
N MET A 335 -0.70 22.20 -27.19
CA MET A 335 0.11 22.35 -28.39
C MET A 335 -0.74 22.10 -29.65
N SER A 336 -0.39 22.76 -30.78
CA SER A 336 -1.02 22.48 -32.06
C SER A 336 -0.60 21.12 -32.63
N GLY A 337 -1.43 20.51 -33.47
CA GLY A 337 -1.09 19.27 -34.19
C GLY A 337 0.24 19.36 -34.93
N SER A 338 0.48 20.48 -35.59
CA SER A 338 1.74 20.73 -36.31
C SER A 338 2.96 20.78 -35.40
N GLU A 339 2.86 21.35 -34.17
CA GLU A 339 3.95 21.31 -33.18
C GLU A 339 4.20 19.88 -32.70
N ILE A 340 3.14 19.11 -32.49
CA ILE A 340 3.27 17.72 -32.06
C ILE A 340 4.00 16.88 -33.13
N HIS A 341 3.67 17.08 -34.42
CA HIS A 341 4.40 16.47 -35.54
C HIS A 341 5.86 16.94 -35.62
N ALA A 342 6.12 18.23 -35.36
CA ALA A 342 7.49 18.75 -35.30
C ALA A 342 8.30 18.10 -34.16
N GLN A 343 7.70 17.98 -32.99
CA GLN A 343 8.35 17.31 -31.84
C GLN A 343 8.57 15.81 -32.08
N LEU A 344 7.68 15.12 -32.81
CA LEU A 344 7.92 13.74 -33.24
C LEU A 344 9.15 13.68 -34.17
N LEU A 345 9.26 14.58 -35.15
CA LEU A 345 10.42 14.64 -36.04
C LEU A 345 11.72 14.89 -35.26
N GLU A 346 11.72 15.83 -34.32
CA GLU A 346 12.86 16.04 -33.41
C GLU A 346 13.23 14.79 -32.63
N ASN A 347 12.25 14.07 -32.04
CA ASN A 347 12.50 12.80 -31.33
C ASN A 347 13.15 11.77 -32.24
N LEU A 348 12.68 11.66 -33.49
CA LEU A 348 13.22 10.71 -34.45
C LEU A 348 14.66 11.06 -34.89
N PHE A 349 14.98 12.35 -35.14
CA PHE A 349 16.32 12.78 -35.48
C PHE A 349 17.31 12.67 -34.30
N ASP A 350 16.89 13.08 -33.11
CA ASP A 350 17.72 13.06 -31.89
C ASP A 350 17.75 11.67 -31.23
N GLN A 351 16.97 10.69 -31.73
CA GLN A 351 16.82 9.36 -31.15
C GLN A 351 16.40 9.39 -29.66
N THR A 352 15.46 10.30 -29.33
CA THR A 352 15.09 10.59 -27.93
C THR A 352 13.70 10.10 -27.54
N TRP A 353 13.04 9.30 -28.37
CA TRP A 353 11.70 8.77 -28.05
C TRP A 353 11.70 7.92 -26.78
N LEU A 354 10.53 7.84 -26.15
CA LEU A 354 10.32 7.00 -24.99
C LEU A 354 9.90 5.59 -25.41
N MET A 355 10.44 4.57 -24.75
CA MET A 355 10.12 3.18 -25.03
C MET A 355 9.61 2.47 -23.78
N ARG A 356 8.61 1.63 -23.95
CA ARG A 356 8.20 0.64 -22.97
C ARG A 356 8.54 -0.75 -23.51
N PRO A 357 9.56 -1.44 -22.97
CA PRO A 357 9.91 -2.78 -23.43
C PRO A 357 8.73 -3.76 -23.32
N ALA A 358 8.50 -4.60 -24.32
CA ALA A 358 7.39 -5.57 -24.35
C ALA A 358 7.42 -6.56 -23.16
N TRP A 359 8.59 -6.80 -22.57
CA TRP A 359 8.75 -7.64 -21.39
C TRP A 359 8.51 -6.91 -20.07
N ALA A 360 8.44 -5.55 -20.06
CA ALA A 360 8.31 -4.75 -18.85
C ALA A 360 7.09 -5.14 -17.98
N PRO A 361 5.88 -5.39 -18.52
CA PRO A 361 4.74 -5.80 -17.70
C PRO A 361 4.98 -7.12 -16.95
N ARG A 362 5.67 -8.08 -17.57
CA ARG A 362 6.01 -9.36 -16.94
C ARG A 362 7.05 -9.18 -15.83
N PHE A 363 8.04 -8.33 -16.04
CA PHE A 363 9.05 -8.00 -15.06
C PHE A 363 8.43 -7.28 -13.84
N GLU A 364 7.58 -6.29 -14.08
CA GLU A 364 6.84 -5.56 -13.05
C GLU A 364 5.99 -6.51 -12.19
N LEU A 365 5.31 -7.47 -12.83
CA LEU A 365 4.56 -8.51 -12.14
C LEU A 365 5.45 -9.40 -11.26
N VAL A 366 6.61 -9.84 -11.77
CA VAL A 366 7.55 -10.65 -10.99
C VAL A 366 8.07 -9.88 -9.78
N VAL A 367 8.45 -8.61 -9.96
CA VAL A 367 8.90 -7.73 -8.86
C VAL A 367 7.79 -7.55 -7.82
N PHE A 368 6.54 -7.28 -8.27
CA PHE A 368 5.38 -7.18 -7.39
C PHE A 368 5.17 -8.47 -6.57
N LEU A 369 5.23 -9.64 -7.19
CA LEU A 369 5.05 -10.92 -6.51
C LEU A 369 6.17 -11.18 -5.49
N LEU A 370 7.43 -10.91 -5.83
CA LEU A 370 8.56 -11.10 -4.92
C LEU A 370 8.46 -10.17 -3.70
N LEU A 371 8.18 -8.89 -3.92
CA LEU A 371 8.00 -7.91 -2.84
C LEU A 371 6.75 -8.21 -2.01
N GLY A 372 5.66 -8.63 -2.65
CA GLY A 372 4.42 -9.04 -1.98
C GLY A 372 4.62 -10.26 -1.09
N LEU A 373 5.30 -11.30 -1.58
CA LEU A 373 5.66 -12.48 -0.78
C LEU A 373 6.57 -12.13 0.40
N LEU A 374 7.53 -11.22 0.17
CA LEU A 374 8.40 -10.71 1.24
C LEU A 374 7.59 -9.97 2.33
N LEU A 375 6.62 -9.14 1.94
CA LEU A 375 5.72 -8.46 2.89
C LEU A 375 4.84 -9.45 3.66
N VAL A 376 4.25 -10.44 2.98
CA VAL A 376 3.46 -11.51 3.61
C VAL A 376 4.28 -12.29 4.62
N TRP A 377 5.55 -12.56 4.31
CA TRP A 377 6.46 -13.28 5.20
C TRP A 377 6.93 -12.40 6.38
N ALA A 378 7.30 -11.15 6.15
CA ALA A 378 7.95 -10.28 7.13
C ALA A 378 6.96 -9.64 8.10
N THR A 379 5.78 -9.17 7.63
CA THR A 379 4.86 -8.36 8.43
C THR A 379 4.42 -9.03 9.74
N PRO A 380 4.04 -10.33 9.78
CA PRO A 380 3.64 -10.97 11.03
C PRO A 380 4.81 -11.30 11.97
N ARG A 381 6.06 -11.27 11.46
CA ARG A 381 7.26 -11.64 12.23
C ARG A 381 8.01 -10.46 12.81
N TRP A 382 7.96 -9.33 12.12
CA TRP A 382 8.75 -8.17 12.47
C TRP A 382 7.96 -7.18 13.33
N LYS A 383 8.69 -6.30 14.03
CA LYS A 383 8.06 -5.18 14.72
C LYS A 383 7.35 -4.27 13.71
N PRO A 384 6.18 -3.70 14.04
CA PRO A 384 5.39 -2.89 13.10
C PRO A 384 6.19 -1.78 12.41
N ARG A 385 7.13 -1.16 13.12
CA ARG A 385 8.03 -0.14 12.55
C ARG A 385 8.89 -0.69 11.41
N ASN A 386 9.47 -1.88 11.59
CA ASN A 386 10.34 -2.48 10.57
C ASN A 386 9.53 -2.99 9.37
N ALA A 387 8.33 -3.52 9.63
CA ALA A 387 7.40 -3.90 8.56
C ALA A 387 6.94 -2.68 7.75
N ALA A 388 6.67 -1.55 8.39
CA ALA A 388 6.34 -0.29 7.72
C ALA A 388 7.53 0.24 6.89
N LEU A 389 8.75 0.17 7.41
CA LEU A 389 9.96 0.54 6.65
C LEU A 389 10.14 -0.34 5.41
N LEU A 390 9.91 -1.66 5.53
CA LEU A 390 9.95 -2.57 4.40
C LEU A 390 8.88 -2.22 3.35
N ALA A 391 7.64 -1.97 3.78
CA ALA A 391 6.56 -1.59 2.89
C ALA A 391 6.87 -0.27 2.16
N THR A 392 7.38 0.73 2.87
CA THR A 392 7.82 2.01 2.28
C THR A 392 8.95 1.80 1.27
N ALA A 393 9.96 1.00 1.63
CA ALA A 393 11.05 0.66 0.73
C ALA A 393 10.58 -0.10 -0.52
N SER A 394 9.61 -1.02 -0.37
CA SER A 394 9.01 -1.78 -1.48
C SER A 394 8.27 -0.90 -2.50
N VAL A 395 7.85 0.30 -2.13
CA VAL A 395 7.23 1.28 -3.03
C VAL A 395 8.26 2.27 -3.58
N ILE A 396 9.09 2.82 -2.70
CA ILE A 396 10.02 3.90 -3.08
C ILE A 396 11.17 3.39 -3.95
N LEU A 397 11.78 2.24 -3.63
CA LEU A 397 12.94 1.76 -4.40
C LEU A 397 12.60 1.40 -5.85
N PRO A 398 11.49 0.68 -6.16
CA PRO A 398 11.08 0.49 -7.55
C PRO A 398 10.73 1.79 -8.27
N ALA A 399 10.13 2.77 -7.57
CA ALA A 399 9.81 4.07 -8.14
C ALA A 399 11.08 4.85 -8.53
N LEU A 400 12.09 4.88 -7.64
CA LEU A 400 13.39 5.49 -7.93
C LEU A 400 14.13 4.76 -9.04
N ALA A 401 14.07 3.42 -9.06
CA ALA A 401 14.67 2.63 -10.13
C ALA A 401 14.00 2.89 -11.48
N ALA A 402 12.67 2.97 -11.52
CA ALA A 402 11.92 3.33 -12.73
C ALA A 402 12.29 4.73 -13.24
N PHE A 403 12.41 5.71 -12.34
CA PHE A 403 12.86 7.06 -12.71
C PHE A 403 14.32 7.07 -13.20
N ALA A 404 15.21 6.33 -12.56
CA ALA A 404 16.61 6.22 -13.00
C ALA A 404 16.73 5.60 -14.40
N LEU A 405 15.91 4.57 -14.72
CA LEU A 405 15.86 3.96 -16.04
C LEU A 405 15.27 4.92 -17.09
N PHE A 406 14.26 5.72 -16.71
CA PHE A 406 13.75 6.80 -17.53
C PHE A 406 14.83 7.84 -17.84
N HIS A 407 15.55 8.31 -16.84
CA HIS A 407 16.62 9.31 -16.97
C HIS A 407 17.77 8.81 -17.88
N THR A 408 18.24 7.57 -17.66
CA THR A 408 19.45 7.05 -18.33
C THR A 408 19.19 6.38 -19.66
N GLN A 409 18.04 5.68 -19.80
CA GLN A 409 17.74 4.80 -20.95
C GLN A 409 16.46 5.18 -21.69
N ARG A 410 15.73 6.20 -21.23
CA ARG A 410 14.42 6.60 -21.81
C ARG A 410 13.38 5.46 -21.77
N GLN A 411 13.53 4.52 -20.85
CA GLN A 411 12.62 3.39 -20.69
C GLN A 411 11.59 3.67 -19.60
N LEU A 412 10.37 3.22 -19.85
CA LEU A 412 9.21 3.44 -18.98
C LEU A 412 8.83 2.15 -18.24
N TYR A 413 8.83 2.20 -16.90
CA TYR A 413 8.38 1.12 -16.02
C TYR A 413 7.32 1.62 -15.07
N ASP A 414 6.26 0.81 -14.88
CA ASP A 414 5.13 1.14 -14.02
C ASP A 414 5.37 0.67 -12.58
N ALA A 415 5.94 1.55 -11.78
CA ALA A 415 6.05 1.33 -10.33
C ALA A 415 4.80 1.81 -9.56
N ALA A 416 3.92 2.60 -10.18
CA ALA A 416 2.75 3.17 -9.49
C ALA A 416 1.68 2.12 -9.22
N THR A 417 1.33 1.30 -10.22
CA THR A 417 0.30 0.26 -10.10
C THR A 417 0.74 -0.81 -9.10
N SER A 418 1.97 -1.33 -9.23
CA SER A 418 2.52 -2.31 -8.29
C SER A 418 2.72 -1.73 -6.90
N GLY A 419 3.14 -0.47 -6.78
CA GLY A 419 3.28 0.24 -5.50
C GLY A 419 1.95 0.39 -4.77
N LEU A 420 0.89 0.81 -5.48
CA LEU A 420 -0.46 0.90 -4.91
C LEU A 420 -0.98 -0.46 -4.42
N ALA A 421 -0.79 -1.51 -5.23
CA ALA A 421 -1.18 -2.87 -4.86
C ALA A 421 -0.41 -3.37 -3.61
N LEU A 422 0.90 -3.09 -3.50
CA LEU A 422 1.70 -3.41 -2.32
C LEU A 422 1.24 -2.64 -1.07
N LEU A 423 0.85 -1.38 -1.21
CA LEU A 423 0.28 -0.60 -0.10
C LEU A 423 -1.05 -1.18 0.40
N VAL A 424 -1.93 -1.61 -0.51
CA VAL A 424 -3.18 -2.30 -0.15
C VAL A 424 -2.87 -3.62 0.57
N LEU A 425 -1.97 -4.44 0.03
CA LEU A 425 -1.54 -5.69 0.66
C LEU A 425 -0.99 -5.44 2.07
N PHE A 426 -0.08 -4.49 2.23
CA PHE A 426 0.50 -4.14 3.53
C PHE A 426 -0.57 -3.65 4.51
N SER A 427 -1.53 -2.83 4.07
CA SER A 427 -2.62 -2.32 4.91
C SER A 427 -3.47 -3.46 5.46
N VAL A 428 -3.83 -4.44 4.62
CA VAL A 428 -4.56 -5.64 5.04
C VAL A 428 -3.75 -6.45 6.05
N LEU A 429 -2.47 -6.73 5.76
CA LEU A 429 -1.58 -7.46 6.67
C LEU A 429 -1.40 -6.75 8.01
N LEU A 430 -1.27 -5.43 8.01
CA LEU A 430 -1.13 -4.62 9.21
C LEU A 430 -2.39 -4.69 10.08
N VAL A 431 -3.57 -4.51 9.47
CA VAL A 431 -4.85 -4.60 10.19
C VAL A 431 -5.02 -5.99 10.82
N LEU A 432 -4.74 -7.05 10.08
CA LEU A 432 -4.84 -8.42 10.60
C LEU A 432 -3.84 -8.68 11.73
N THR A 433 -2.61 -8.21 11.60
CA THR A 433 -1.56 -8.35 12.61
C THR A 433 -1.92 -7.60 13.90
N LEU A 434 -2.41 -6.36 13.79
CA LEU A 434 -2.86 -5.56 14.93
C LEU A 434 -4.10 -6.17 15.60
N ALA A 435 -5.06 -6.67 14.82
CA ALA A 435 -6.24 -7.35 15.34
C ALA A 435 -5.86 -8.62 16.14
N GLU A 436 -4.92 -9.41 15.62
CA GLU A 436 -4.42 -10.60 16.31
C GLU A 436 -3.66 -10.23 17.60
N ALA A 437 -2.79 -9.22 17.56
CA ALA A 437 -2.09 -8.70 18.73
C ALA A 437 -3.08 -8.22 19.82
N THR A 438 -4.14 -7.52 19.42
CA THR A 438 -5.19 -7.05 20.35
C THR A 438 -5.97 -8.23 20.97
N ARG A 439 -6.29 -9.26 20.17
CA ARG A 439 -6.95 -10.47 20.67
C ARG A 439 -6.08 -11.19 21.70
N ARG A 440 -4.79 -11.36 21.43
CA ARG A 440 -3.82 -11.97 22.35
C ARG A 440 -3.70 -11.20 23.66
N ARG A 441 -3.58 -9.88 23.57
CA ARG A 441 -3.53 -9.02 24.76
C ARG A 441 -4.77 -9.21 25.64
N LYS A 442 -5.97 -9.18 25.04
CA LYS A 442 -7.23 -9.39 25.77
C LYS A 442 -7.33 -10.79 26.40
N SER A 443 -6.82 -11.83 25.72
CA SER A 443 -6.80 -13.19 26.30
C SER A 443 -5.85 -13.28 27.49
N LEU A 444 -4.66 -12.70 27.42
CA LEU A 444 -3.71 -12.64 28.53
C LEU A 444 -4.26 -11.85 29.72
N GLU A 445 -4.89 -10.70 29.48
CA GLU A 445 -5.54 -9.89 30.52
C GLU A 445 -6.62 -10.71 31.28
N ARG A 446 -7.41 -11.53 30.55
CA ARG A 446 -8.41 -12.43 31.16
C ARG A 446 -7.79 -13.51 32.04
N VAL A 447 -6.68 -14.14 31.60
CA VAL A 447 -5.97 -15.14 32.38
C VAL A 447 -5.39 -14.55 33.67
N VAL A 448 -4.74 -13.39 33.56
CA VAL A 448 -4.19 -12.67 34.73
C VAL A 448 -5.30 -12.26 35.71
N LEU A 449 -6.43 -11.79 35.20
CA LEU A 449 -7.57 -11.43 36.04
C LEU A 449 -8.14 -12.66 36.78
N ALA A 450 -8.29 -13.80 36.09
CA ALA A 450 -8.76 -15.03 36.70
C ALA A 450 -7.83 -15.49 37.83
N GLN A 451 -6.51 -15.47 37.62
CA GLN A 451 -5.52 -15.79 38.64
C GLN A 451 -5.58 -14.85 39.85
N ARG A 452 -5.80 -13.55 39.63
CA ARG A 452 -5.96 -12.59 40.75
C ARG A 452 -7.23 -12.83 41.54
N ILE A 453 -8.33 -13.19 40.90
CA ILE A 453 -9.59 -13.52 41.59
C ILE A 453 -9.40 -14.78 42.45
N GLU A 454 -8.73 -15.81 41.93
CA GLU A 454 -8.46 -17.04 42.65
C GLU A 454 -7.54 -16.82 43.88
N ALA A 455 -6.47 -16.02 43.69
CA ALA A 455 -5.58 -15.65 44.79
C ALA A 455 -6.31 -14.87 45.89
N ALA A 456 -7.15 -13.89 45.54
CA ALA A 456 -7.93 -13.11 46.51
C ALA A 456 -8.97 -13.96 47.24
N TYR A 457 -9.54 -14.98 46.58
CA TYR A 457 -10.46 -15.92 47.21
C TYR A 457 -9.76 -16.75 48.31
N ILE A 458 -8.58 -17.32 47.99
CA ILE A 458 -7.78 -18.11 48.95
C ILE A 458 -7.35 -17.22 50.13
N GLU A 459 -6.91 -16.01 49.90
CA GLU A 459 -6.53 -15.05 50.94
C GLU A 459 -7.70 -14.75 51.88
N GLY A 460 -8.89 -14.52 51.32
CA GLY A 460 -10.11 -14.30 52.09
C GLY A 460 -10.52 -15.51 52.96
N GLU A 461 -10.35 -16.74 52.48
CA GLU A 461 -10.61 -17.95 53.27
C GLU A 461 -9.62 -18.09 54.47
N LEU A 462 -8.34 -17.79 54.24
CA LEU A 462 -7.31 -17.81 55.28
C LEU A 462 -7.55 -16.74 56.36
N GLU A 463 -7.93 -15.52 55.96
CA GLU A 463 -8.33 -14.47 56.93
C GLU A 463 -9.56 -14.86 57.75
N ALA A 464 -10.54 -15.53 57.14
CA ALA A 464 -11.70 -16.02 57.87
C ALA A 464 -11.30 -17.10 58.89
N ALA A 465 -10.42 -18.03 58.52
CA ALA A 465 -9.89 -19.06 59.43
C ALA A 465 -9.11 -18.44 60.61
N GLN A 466 -8.29 -17.41 60.35
CA GLN A 466 -7.56 -16.67 61.38
C GLN A 466 -8.49 -16.00 62.40
N ARG A 467 -9.55 -15.36 61.92
CA ARG A 467 -10.57 -14.74 62.82
C ARG A 467 -11.27 -15.76 63.68
N ILE A 468 -11.60 -16.94 63.16
CA ILE A 468 -12.19 -18.03 63.94
C ILE A 468 -11.21 -18.52 65.01
N GLN A 469 -9.97 -18.78 64.62
CA GLN A 469 -8.92 -19.26 65.54
C GLN A 469 -8.67 -18.29 66.70
N THR A 470 -8.51 -17.00 66.41
CA THR A 470 -8.29 -15.96 67.39
C THR A 470 -9.52 -15.80 68.31
N GLY A 471 -10.73 -15.96 67.75
CA GLY A 471 -11.98 -15.90 68.54
C GLY A 471 -12.22 -17.03 69.50
N ILE A 472 -11.55 -18.17 69.31
CA ILE A 472 -11.65 -19.34 70.26
C ILE A 472 -10.81 -19.13 71.51
N LEU A 473 -9.73 -18.33 71.43
CA LEU A 473 -8.85 -18.09 72.56
C LEU A 473 -9.51 -17.19 73.62
N PRO A 474 -9.24 -17.39 74.92
CA PRO A 474 -9.76 -16.52 75.95
C PRO A 474 -9.21 -15.11 75.83
N ARG A 475 -10.04 -14.11 76.16
CA ARG A 475 -9.63 -12.72 76.18
C ARG A 475 -9.01 -12.33 77.49
N ASP A 476 -8.07 -11.41 77.49
CA ASP A 476 -7.39 -10.91 78.70
C ASP A 476 -8.35 -10.38 79.80
N ASP A 477 -9.57 -10.00 79.40
CA ASP A 477 -10.57 -9.49 80.34
C ASP A 477 -11.46 -10.56 80.97
N SER A 478 -11.33 -11.83 80.55
CA SER A 478 -12.21 -12.90 81.04
C SER A 478 -12.07 -13.24 82.56
N LEU A 479 -10.98 -12.82 83.19
CA LEU A 479 -10.74 -12.98 84.66
C LEU A 479 -10.53 -11.62 85.39
N ARG A 480 -10.95 -10.51 84.83
CA ARG A 480 -10.76 -9.19 85.48
C ARG A 480 -11.41 -9.01 86.85
N GLU A 481 -12.43 -9.77 87.16
CA GLU A 481 -13.11 -9.70 88.40
C GLU A 481 -12.41 -10.54 89.53
N GLU A 482 -11.42 -11.35 89.13
CA GLU A 482 -10.67 -12.19 90.11
C GLU A 482 -9.45 -11.42 90.64
N ALA A 483 -9.57 -10.92 91.87
CA ALA A 483 -8.55 -10.06 92.46
C ALA A 483 -7.32 -10.80 93.02
N ARG A 484 -7.37 -12.14 93.07
CA ARG A 484 -6.29 -13.00 93.65
C ARG A 484 -5.19 -13.34 92.64
N ILE A 485 -5.43 -13.08 91.31
CA ILE A 485 -4.51 -13.44 90.23
C ILE A 485 -4.61 -12.43 89.08
N GLU A 486 -3.48 -12.23 88.45
CA GLU A 486 -3.41 -11.47 87.15
C GLU A 486 -2.86 -12.41 86.07
N ILE A 487 -3.54 -12.48 84.95
CA ILE A 487 -3.14 -13.30 83.82
C ILE A 487 -3.02 -12.40 82.58
N ALA A 488 -1.91 -12.56 81.90
CA ALA A 488 -1.72 -11.97 80.55
C ALA A 488 -1.30 -13.10 79.61
N ALA A 489 -1.93 -13.13 78.43
CA ALA A 489 -1.63 -14.09 77.37
C ALA A 489 -1.64 -13.44 76.02
N THR A 490 -0.70 -13.79 75.17
CA THR A 490 -0.60 -13.31 73.77
C THR A 490 -0.23 -14.44 72.83
N MET A 491 -0.75 -14.39 71.61
CA MET A 491 -0.42 -15.31 70.56
C MET A 491 -0.12 -14.52 69.25
N LEU A 492 1.03 -14.81 68.72
CA LEU A 492 1.47 -14.21 67.43
C LEU A 492 1.74 -15.38 66.47
N PRO A 493 0.78 -15.72 65.57
CA PRO A 493 0.98 -16.83 64.66
C PRO A 493 2.11 -16.50 63.67
N ALA A 494 2.97 -17.47 63.34
CA ALA A 494 4.05 -17.31 62.37
C ALA A 494 3.56 -17.24 60.91
N ARG A 495 2.30 -17.62 60.66
CA ARG A 495 1.57 -17.51 59.39
C ARG A 495 0.17 -16.97 59.67
N GLU A 496 -0.68 -16.97 58.64
CA GLU A 496 -2.07 -16.52 58.76
C GLU A 496 -2.82 -17.26 59.88
N VAL A 497 -2.53 -18.55 60.08
CA VAL A 497 -3.05 -19.41 61.15
C VAL A 497 -1.93 -20.24 61.74
N GLY A 498 -2.02 -20.59 63.06
CA GLY A 498 -1.00 -21.29 63.79
C GLY A 498 -1.51 -22.54 64.51
N GLY A 499 -0.54 -23.34 65.06
CA GLY A 499 -0.79 -24.52 65.93
C GLY A 499 -0.89 -24.18 67.41
N ASP A 500 -0.43 -23.00 67.82
CA ASP A 500 -0.37 -22.57 69.19
C ASP A 500 -1.76 -22.43 69.82
N LEU A 501 -1.86 -22.77 71.08
CA LEU A 501 -3.07 -22.60 71.85
C LEU A 501 -2.73 -22.22 73.32
N TYR A 502 -3.65 -21.50 73.94
CA TYR A 502 -3.70 -21.30 75.35
C TYR A 502 -5.15 -21.23 75.80
N ASP A 503 -5.38 -21.61 77.11
CA ASP A 503 -6.70 -21.36 77.72
C ASP A 503 -6.49 -21.16 79.25
N PHE A 504 -7.42 -20.45 79.87
CA PHE A 504 -7.49 -20.28 81.26
C PHE A 504 -8.95 -20.06 81.73
N PHE A 505 -9.37 -20.75 82.75
CA PHE A 505 -10.74 -20.69 83.25
C PHE A 505 -10.84 -21.28 84.66
N HIS A 506 -11.83 -20.87 85.48
CA HIS A 506 -12.13 -21.43 86.76
C HIS A 506 -12.69 -22.84 86.61
N LEU A 507 -12.16 -23.79 87.40
CA LEU A 507 -12.76 -25.08 87.59
C LEU A 507 -13.88 -25.02 88.66
N ASP A 508 -13.66 -24.24 89.71
CA ASP A 508 -14.60 -23.88 90.78
C ASP A 508 -14.22 -22.53 91.43
N ALA A 509 -14.81 -22.15 92.55
CA ALA A 509 -14.60 -20.83 93.19
C ALA A 509 -13.13 -20.58 93.63
N ASP A 510 -12.33 -21.61 93.85
CA ASP A 510 -10.97 -21.49 94.37
C ASP A 510 -9.89 -22.07 93.44
N ARG A 511 -10.26 -22.78 92.38
CA ARG A 511 -9.29 -23.43 91.49
C ARG A 511 -9.37 -22.90 90.08
N LEU A 512 -8.22 -22.48 89.57
CA LEU A 512 -8.03 -22.02 88.23
C LEU A 512 -7.18 -22.98 87.41
N LEU A 513 -7.67 -23.37 86.23
CA LEU A 513 -6.86 -24.11 85.25
C LEU A 513 -6.35 -23.16 84.23
N PHE A 514 -5.08 -23.29 83.90
CA PHE A 514 -4.49 -22.64 82.70
C PHE A 514 -3.62 -23.63 81.93
N LEU A 515 -3.55 -23.46 80.65
CA LEU A 515 -2.78 -24.30 79.76
C LEU A 515 -2.21 -23.50 78.59
N ILE A 516 -1.09 -23.96 78.09
CA ILE A 516 -0.46 -23.51 76.85
C ILE A 516 0.02 -24.73 76.06
N GLY A 517 -0.06 -24.72 74.79
CA GLY A 517 0.35 -25.83 73.92
C GLY A 517 0.64 -25.40 72.48
N ASP A 518 1.28 -26.31 71.77
CA ASP A 518 1.61 -26.14 70.34
C ASP A 518 1.36 -27.43 69.57
N VAL A 519 0.63 -27.38 68.52
CA VAL A 519 0.32 -28.48 67.58
C VAL A 519 1.43 -28.65 66.60
N ALA A 520 1.93 -29.85 66.46
CA ALA A 520 2.93 -30.16 65.41
C ALA A 520 2.39 -29.90 64.03
N GLY A 521 3.13 -29.08 63.27
CA GLY A 521 2.75 -28.68 61.88
C GLY A 521 2.42 -27.21 61.79
N LYS A 522 1.99 -26.78 60.56
CA LYS A 522 1.70 -25.36 60.23
C LYS A 522 0.54 -25.25 59.24
N GLY A 523 -0.15 -24.15 59.27
CA GLY A 523 -1.24 -23.86 58.34
C GLY A 523 -2.61 -24.34 58.84
N LEU A 524 -3.59 -24.40 57.93
CA LEU A 524 -5.00 -24.58 58.24
C LEU A 524 -5.29 -25.88 59.01
N SER A 525 -4.68 -27.02 58.65
CA SER A 525 -4.92 -28.30 59.26
C SER A 525 -4.44 -28.29 60.72
N ALA A 526 -3.26 -27.73 61.00
CA ALA A 526 -2.73 -27.61 62.38
C ALA A 526 -3.61 -26.69 63.25
N SER A 527 -4.11 -25.59 62.69
CA SER A 527 -5.01 -24.64 63.36
C SER A 527 -6.36 -25.27 63.71
N MET A 528 -6.90 -26.09 62.80
CA MET A 528 -8.14 -26.87 63.12
C MET A 528 -7.91 -27.90 64.25
N PHE A 529 -6.79 -28.63 64.18
CA PHE A 529 -6.44 -29.57 65.21
C PHE A 529 -6.19 -28.88 66.57
N MET A 530 -5.61 -27.68 66.54
CA MET A 530 -5.47 -26.81 67.72
C MET A 530 -6.83 -26.48 68.38
N ALA A 531 -7.80 -26.04 67.56
CA ALA A 531 -9.14 -25.69 68.02
C ALA A 531 -9.86 -26.89 68.63
N ILE A 532 -9.73 -28.08 68.04
CA ILE A 532 -10.26 -29.33 68.54
C ILE A 532 -9.56 -29.69 69.85
N SER A 533 -8.23 -29.69 69.88
CA SER A 533 -7.43 -30.06 71.12
C SER A 533 -7.77 -29.15 72.29
N LYS A 534 -7.82 -27.81 72.04
CA LYS A 534 -8.21 -26.83 73.04
C LYS A 534 -9.62 -27.11 73.58
N SER A 535 -10.59 -27.37 72.73
CA SER A 535 -11.97 -27.60 73.09
C SER A 535 -12.14 -28.88 73.90
N LEU A 536 -11.42 -29.96 73.53
CA LEU A 536 -11.44 -31.25 74.25
C LEU A 536 -10.72 -31.17 75.59
N LEU A 537 -9.59 -30.47 75.66
CA LEU A 537 -8.89 -30.23 76.95
C LEU A 537 -9.81 -29.44 77.89
N LYS A 538 -10.46 -28.40 77.46
CA LYS A 538 -11.42 -27.63 78.26
C LYS A 538 -12.61 -28.45 78.69
N SER A 539 -13.20 -29.23 77.81
CA SER A 539 -14.32 -30.11 78.07
C SER A 539 -13.96 -31.17 79.10
N ALA A 540 -12.78 -31.83 78.98
CA ALA A 540 -12.31 -32.81 79.90
C ALA A 540 -12.18 -32.23 81.36
N ALA A 541 -11.65 -31.00 81.42
CA ALA A 541 -11.47 -30.32 82.71
C ALA A 541 -12.81 -29.89 83.36
N LEU A 542 -13.73 -29.31 82.62
CA LEU A 542 -15.02 -28.83 83.13
C LEU A 542 -15.99 -29.96 83.46
N ASN A 543 -15.91 -31.12 82.81
CA ASN A 543 -16.76 -32.27 83.10
C ASN A 543 -16.33 -33.02 84.37
N ARG A 544 -15.08 -32.85 84.86
CA ARG A 544 -14.53 -33.47 86.04
C ARG A 544 -13.70 -32.48 86.87
N PRO A 545 -14.31 -31.44 87.43
CA PRO A 545 -13.57 -30.38 88.10
C PRO A 545 -12.78 -30.89 89.32
N GLU A 546 -13.22 -31.94 89.99
CA GLU A 546 -12.56 -32.58 91.16
C GLU A 546 -11.34 -33.43 90.80
N ALA A 547 -11.12 -33.77 89.52
CA ALA A 547 -10.05 -34.65 89.08
C ALA A 547 -8.67 -33.99 89.25
N VAL A 548 -7.67 -34.79 89.50
CA VAL A 548 -6.27 -34.37 89.55
C VAL A 548 -5.78 -34.14 88.12
N ILE A 549 -4.83 -33.20 87.91
CA ILE A 549 -4.35 -32.78 86.60
C ILE A 549 -3.90 -33.93 85.71
N SER A 550 -3.30 -35.00 86.28
CA SER A 550 -2.87 -36.18 85.52
C SER A 550 -4.05 -36.95 84.91
N ASP A 551 -5.18 -37.04 85.61
CA ASP A 551 -6.37 -37.72 85.12
C ASP A 551 -7.10 -36.90 84.06
N LEU A 552 -7.08 -35.58 84.21
CA LEU A 552 -7.58 -34.67 83.19
C LEU A 552 -6.79 -34.78 81.84
N MET A 553 -5.46 -34.77 81.94
CA MET A 553 -4.57 -34.91 80.79
C MET A 553 -4.69 -36.31 80.16
N ARG A 554 -4.88 -37.38 80.95
CA ARG A 554 -5.12 -38.71 80.37
C ARG A 554 -6.45 -38.81 79.65
N THR A 555 -7.48 -38.19 80.15
CA THR A 555 -8.80 -38.13 79.51
C THR A 555 -8.71 -37.31 78.24
N ALA A 556 -8.06 -36.15 78.25
CA ALA A 556 -7.88 -35.33 77.12
C ALA A 556 -7.06 -36.02 76.02
N ASN A 557 -5.97 -36.71 76.39
CA ASN A 557 -5.18 -37.48 75.40
C ASN A 557 -6.03 -38.53 74.68
N ALA A 558 -6.84 -39.30 75.47
CA ALA A 558 -7.71 -40.34 74.90
C ALA A 558 -8.75 -39.73 73.90
N GLU A 559 -9.34 -38.58 74.23
CA GLU A 559 -10.34 -37.93 73.38
C GLU A 559 -9.71 -37.27 72.12
N VAL A 560 -8.58 -36.57 72.26
CA VAL A 560 -7.89 -35.93 71.13
C VAL A 560 -7.29 -36.99 70.20
N SER A 561 -6.82 -38.13 70.74
CA SER A 561 -6.26 -39.19 69.89
C SER A 561 -7.30 -40.03 69.16
N ARG A 562 -8.58 -40.02 69.56
CA ARG A 562 -9.64 -40.90 69.03
C ARG A 562 -9.90 -40.64 67.55
N ASP A 563 -9.96 -39.35 67.12
CA ASP A 563 -10.29 -38.92 65.73
C ASP A 563 -9.14 -38.12 65.15
N ASN A 564 -7.92 -38.68 65.15
CA ASN A 564 -6.70 -38.03 64.63
C ASN A 564 -6.08 -38.84 63.48
N PRO A 565 -6.71 -38.87 62.29
CA PRO A 565 -6.23 -39.66 61.17
C PRO A 565 -4.90 -39.10 60.57
N GLU A 566 -4.65 -37.84 60.75
CA GLU A 566 -3.44 -37.15 60.24
C GLU A 566 -2.24 -37.32 61.19
N MET A 567 -2.43 -38.03 62.32
CA MET A 567 -1.41 -38.30 63.37
C MET A 567 -0.75 -37.00 63.88
N TYR A 568 -1.51 -35.91 63.98
CA TYR A 568 -1.03 -34.71 64.67
C TYR A 568 -0.78 -34.99 66.14
N PHE A 569 0.18 -34.33 66.71
CA PHE A 569 0.38 -34.31 68.14
C PHE A 569 0.41 -32.86 68.65
N VAL A 570 0.12 -32.69 69.92
CA VAL A 570 0.13 -31.39 70.57
C VAL A 570 0.95 -31.43 71.83
N THR A 571 1.90 -30.52 71.97
CA THR A 571 2.59 -30.31 73.25
C THR A 571 1.71 -29.46 74.15
N VAL A 572 1.55 -29.81 75.40
CA VAL A 572 0.70 -29.06 76.33
C VAL A 572 1.37 -28.96 77.68
N PHE A 573 1.51 -27.76 78.19
CA PHE A 573 1.68 -27.56 79.64
C PHE A 573 0.33 -27.15 80.21
N ALA A 574 -0.17 -27.88 81.21
CA ALA A 574 -1.41 -27.59 81.92
C ALA A 574 -1.21 -27.55 83.42
N ALA A 575 -1.82 -26.60 84.07
CA ALA A 575 -1.69 -26.45 85.51
C ALA A 575 -3.02 -26.05 86.20
N ILE A 576 -3.22 -26.52 87.39
CA ILE A 576 -4.30 -26.11 88.29
C ILE A 576 -3.69 -25.38 89.50
N LEU A 577 -4.08 -24.13 89.65
CA LEU A 577 -3.68 -23.29 90.80
C LEU A 577 -4.84 -23.17 91.75
N ASP A 578 -4.60 -23.57 93.02
CA ASP A 578 -5.49 -23.31 94.18
C ASP A 578 -5.26 -21.84 94.62
N LEU A 579 -6.26 -20.98 94.39
CA LEU A 579 -6.17 -19.54 94.67
C LEU A 579 -6.22 -19.18 96.17
N ARG A 580 -6.58 -20.14 97.02
CA ARG A 580 -6.61 -19.95 98.43
C ARG A 580 -5.29 -20.31 99.11
N THR A 581 -4.65 -21.40 98.67
CA THR A 581 -3.40 -21.88 99.22
C THR A 581 -2.15 -21.50 98.46
N GLY A 582 -2.30 -21.17 97.15
CA GLY A 582 -1.20 -20.90 96.20
C GLY A 582 -0.53 -22.20 95.72
N GLU A 583 -1.14 -23.35 95.98
CA GLU A 583 -0.61 -24.68 95.57
C GLU A 583 -0.82 -24.84 94.06
N LEU A 584 0.24 -25.16 93.29
CA LEU A 584 0.24 -25.41 91.85
C LEU A 584 0.43 -26.90 91.59
N SER A 585 -0.57 -27.55 91.04
CA SER A 585 -0.49 -28.86 90.44
C SER A 585 -0.37 -28.80 88.96
N TYR A 586 0.62 -29.37 88.27
CA TYR A 586 0.82 -29.30 86.86
C TYR A 586 1.15 -30.64 86.23
N CYS A 587 0.95 -30.65 84.87
CA CYS A 587 1.38 -31.75 84.02
C CYS A 587 1.99 -31.13 82.73
N ASN A 588 3.19 -31.58 82.37
CA ASN A 588 3.85 -31.20 81.18
C ASN A 588 3.85 -32.36 80.17
N ALA A 589 3.06 -32.22 79.10
CA ALA A 589 2.96 -33.17 78.01
C ALA A 589 3.86 -32.71 76.82
N GLY A 590 5.15 -32.75 77.03
CA GLY A 590 6.14 -32.45 75.97
C GLY A 590 6.25 -30.99 75.55
N HIS A 591 5.70 -30.06 76.33
CA HIS A 591 5.81 -28.61 76.05
C HIS A 591 7.07 -28.06 76.75
N ASP A 592 7.51 -26.86 76.30
CA ASP A 592 8.63 -26.18 76.93
C ASP A 592 8.39 -25.96 78.44
N ASN A 593 9.41 -26.19 79.23
CA ASN A 593 9.28 -26.06 80.68
C ASN A 593 9.13 -24.62 81.12
N PRO A 594 8.08 -24.26 81.85
CA PRO A 594 7.85 -22.91 82.33
C PRO A 594 8.77 -22.51 83.47
N TYR A 595 8.87 -21.25 83.73
CA TYR A 595 9.61 -20.66 84.86
C TYR A 595 8.67 -20.09 85.90
N VAL A 596 9.04 -20.26 87.13
CA VAL A 596 8.39 -19.68 88.31
C VAL A 596 9.32 -18.62 88.88
N LEU A 597 8.87 -17.38 88.96
CA LEU A 597 9.58 -16.30 89.63
C LEU A 597 8.96 -16.10 91.01
N SER A 598 9.77 -16.35 92.10
CA SER A 598 9.31 -16.09 93.44
C SER A 598 9.30 -14.63 93.81
N GLY A 599 8.42 -14.21 94.77
CA GLY A 599 8.34 -12.80 95.19
C GLY A 599 9.65 -12.28 95.87
N HIS A 600 10.62 -13.16 96.16
CA HIS A 600 11.95 -12.81 96.66
C HIS A 600 13.03 -12.81 95.57
N GLY A 601 12.65 -12.87 94.27
CA GLY A 601 13.53 -12.78 93.10
C GLY A 601 14.21 -14.09 92.68
N GLY A 602 13.85 -15.23 93.29
CA GLY A 602 14.33 -16.54 92.88
C GLY A 602 13.62 -17.06 91.66
N LEU A 603 14.36 -17.40 90.54
CA LEU A 603 13.85 -18.02 89.32
C LEU A 603 14.06 -19.52 89.40
N ALA A 604 12.99 -20.29 89.28
CA ALA A 604 13.02 -21.76 89.25
C ALA A 604 12.37 -22.25 87.96
N ARG A 605 12.98 -23.23 87.29
CA ARG A 605 12.39 -23.89 86.11
C ARG A 605 11.66 -25.14 86.63
N LEU A 606 10.47 -25.39 86.10
CA LEU A 606 9.70 -26.58 86.44
C LEU A 606 10.13 -27.75 85.54
N ASP A 607 11.19 -28.48 85.97
CA ASP A 607 11.78 -29.58 85.17
C ASP A 607 11.24 -30.96 85.52
N GLN A 608 10.36 -31.08 86.54
CA GLN A 608 9.79 -32.36 86.96
C GLN A 608 8.45 -32.62 86.29
N GLY A 609 8.19 -33.89 85.96
CA GLY A 609 6.89 -34.33 85.48
C GLY A 609 6.69 -34.13 83.96
N ALA A 610 7.76 -34.09 83.16
CA ALA A 610 7.65 -34.05 81.69
C ALA A 610 7.28 -35.46 81.16
N GLY A 611 6.16 -35.51 80.44
CA GLY A 611 5.68 -36.64 79.64
C GLY A 611 5.81 -36.44 78.17
N PRO A 612 5.46 -37.44 77.36
CA PRO A 612 5.40 -37.26 75.88
C PRO A 612 4.27 -36.30 75.45
N PRO A 613 4.33 -35.67 74.28
CA PRO A 613 3.20 -34.90 73.72
C PRO A 613 1.91 -35.72 73.68
N LEU A 614 0.77 -35.06 73.78
CA LEU A 614 -0.53 -35.72 73.60
C LEU A 614 -0.64 -36.27 72.16
N CYS A 615 -1.34 -37.39 72.03
CA CYS A 615 -1.52 -38.14 70.77
C CYS A 615 -0.28 -38.91 70.31
N THR A 616 0.82 -38.94 71.06
CA THR A 616 2.00 -39.74 70.72
C THR A 616 2.00 -41.14 71.38
N VAL A 617 1.24 -41.30 72.44
CA VAL A 617 1.11 -42.57 73.18
C VAL A 617 -0.35 -42.84 73.51
N GLU A 618 -0.79 -44.14 73.47
CA GLU A 618 -2.16 -44.54 73.81
C GLU A 618 -2.46 -44.43 75.33
N ARG A 619 -1.48 -44.72 76.15
CA ARG A 619 -1.61 -44.59 77.59
C ARG A 619 -0.69 -43.49 78.12
N PHE A 620 -1.31 -42.38 78.37
CA PHE A 620 -0.65 -41.19 78.90
C PHE A 620 -0.48 -41.25 80.42
#